data_a064cb2a8b3e8c1013e957418f47438a
#
_entry.id   a064cb2a8b3e8c1013e957418f47438a
#
_cell.length_a   1.000
_cell.length_b   1.000
_cell.length_c   1.000
_cell.angle_alpha   90.00
_cell.angle_beta   90.00
_cell.angle_gamma   90.00
#
_symmetry.space_group_name_H-M   'P 1'
#
loop_
_entity.id
_entity.type
_entity.pdbx_description
1 polymer ?
#
loop_
_entity_poly.entity_id
_entity_poly.type
_entity_poly.pdbx_seq_one_letter_code
_entity_poly.pdbx_strand_id
1 'polypeptide(L)'
;MDNCIFCKIVKGDIPSKKVYEDDLVMAFHDVAPAAPVHVLVIPKEHVLESARAVAAEHAALIGHIYTVIAKLADELGLEGGYRVVTNAGPDAGQTVMHLHFHLLGGKLGPMA
;
A
#
# COMPACT_ATOMS: atom_id res chain seq x y z
N MET A 1 -12.67 13.82 -3.58
CA MET A 1 -11.54 13.36 -2.76
C MET A 1 -11.73 13.58 -1.28
N ASP A 2 -12.73 14.38 -0.90
CA ASP A 2 -12.95 14.69 0.50
C ASP A 2 -13.31 13.47 1.35
N ASN A 3 -13.88 12.45 0.72
CA ASN A 3 -14.29 11.23 1.42
C ASN A 3 -13.20 10.15 1.43
N CYS A 4 -12.03 10.38 0.81
CA CYS A 4 -10.98 9.39 0.75
C CYS A 4 -10.19 9.38 2.05
N ILE A 5 -10.29 8.27 2.79
CA ILE A 5 -9.59 8.14 4.07
C ILE A 5 -8.06 8.21 3.88
N PHE A 6 -7.53 7.67 2.77
CA PHE A 6 -6.09 7.71 2.51
C PHE A 6 -5.62 9.12 2.15
N CYS A 7 -6.43 9.88 1.43
CA CYS A 7 -6.12 11.30 1.19
C CYS A 7 -6.05 12.08 2.50
N LYS A 8 -6.94 11.77 3.44
CA LYS A 8 -6.94 12.39 4.76
C LYS A 8 -5.70 12.03 5.56
N ILE A 9 -5.25 10.79 5.45
CA ILE A 9 -4.01 10.33 6.10
C ILE A 9 -2.80 11.08 5.53
N VAL A 10 -2.74 11.22 4.20
CA VAL A 10 -1.65 11.94 3.54
C VAL A 10 -1.59 13.40 4.00
N LYS A 11 -2.75 14.03 4.16
CA LYS A 11 -2.84 15.43 4.62
C LYS A 11 -2.55 15.58 6.11
N GLY A 12 -2.56 14.49 6.88
CA GLY A 12 -2.40 14.54 8.32
C GLY A 12 -3.69 14.80 9.10
N ASP A 13 -4.85 14.79 8.42
CA ASP A 13 -6.15 14.97 9.06
C ASP A 13 -6.54 13.76 9.90
N ILE A 14 -6.05 12.58 9.54
CA ILE A 14 -6.24 11.33 10.28
C ILE A 14 -4.86 10.82 10.66
N PRO A 15 -4.61 10.49 11.94
CA PRO A 15 -3.31 9.99 12.36
C PRO A 15 -3.03 8.60 11.77
N SER A 16 -1.75 8.31 11.56
CA SER A 16 -1.31 7.00 11.10
C SER A 16 0.06 6.71 11.68
N LYS A 17 0.42 5.43 11.72
CA LYS A 17 1.77 5.01 12.11
C LYS A 17 2.63 4.94 10.85
N LYS A 18 3.16 6.08 10.47
CA LYS A 18 3.94 6.23 9.24
C LYS A 18 5.24 5.45 9.33
N VAL A 19 5.57 4.74 8.27
CA VAL A 19 6.80 3.95 8.12
C VAL A 19 7.75 4.62 7.15
N TYR A 20 7.21 5.30 6.13
CA TYR A 20 8.01 5.89 5.07
C TYR A 20 7.20 6.96 4.34
N GLU A 21 7.87 7.97 3.85
CA GLU A 21 7.24 8.98 3.01
C GLU A 21 8.29 9.62 2.10
N ASP A 22 7.93 9.85 0.84
CA ASP A 22 8.70 10.67 -0.09
C ASP A 22 7.73 11.54 -0.89
N ASP A 23 8.20 12.15 -1.98
CA ASP A 23 7.36 13.06 -2.77
C ASP A 23 6.19 12.37 -3.45
N LEU A 24 6.29 11.06 -3.70
CA LEU A 24 5.32 10.31 -4.49
C LEU A 24 4.46 9.37 -3.67
N VAL A 25 5.01 8.78 -2.62
CA VAL A 25 4.33 7.71 -1.87
C VAL A 25 4.43 7.91 -0.37
N MET A 26 3.53 7.25 0.34
CA MET A 26 3.53 7.17 1.79
C MET A 26 3.23 5.74 2.19
N ALA A 27 3.87 5.26 3.25
CA ALA A 27 3.62 3.93 3.79
C ALA A 27 3.34 4.02 5.28
N PHE A 28 2.37 3.23 5.75
CA PHE A 28 1.97 3.23 7.15
C PHE A 28 1.41 1.86 7.54
N HIS A 29 1.45 1.56 8.85
CA HIS A 29 0.93 0.30 9.36
C HIS A 29 -0.60 0.26 9.24
N ASP A 30 -1.14 -0.88 8.81
CA ASP A 30 -2.58 -1.11 8.81
C ASP A 30 -3.08 -1.18 10.26
N VAL A 31 -4.19 -0.51 10.57
CA VAL A 31 -4.76 -0.49 11.91
C VAL A 31 -5.45 -1.81 12.26
N ALA A 32 -5.79 -2.61 11.26
CA ALA A 32 -6.42 -3.93 11.44
C ALA A 32 -5.56 -4.98 10.70
N PRO A 33 -4.35 -5.27 11.22
CA PRO A 33 -3.40 -6.08 10.47
C PRO A 33 -3.87 -7.52 10.27
N ALA A 34 -3.64 -8.02 9.05
CA ALA A 34 -3.94 -9.40 8.68
C ALA A 34 -2.71 -10.31 8.81
N ALA A 35 -1.56 -9.76 9.22
CA ALA A 35 -0.30 -10.49 9.36
C ALA A 35 0.54 -9.81 10.44
N PRO A 36 1.60 -10.46 10.95
CA PRO A 36 2.50 -9.82 11.93
C PRO A 36 3.09 -8.51 11.46
N VAL A 37 3.41 -8.42 10.17
CA VAL A 37 3.76 -7.15 9.51
C VAL A 37 2.71 -6.89 8.45
N HIS A 38 2.06 -5.75 8.50
CA HIS A 38 1.05 -5.36 7.52
C HIS A 38 1.17 -3.85 7.28
N VAL A 39 1.82 -3.48 6.19
CA VAL A 39 2.07 -2.09 5.83
C VAL A 39 1.33 -1.80 4.53
N LEU A 40 0.71 -0.63 4.47
CA LEU A 40 0.06 -0.12 3.27
C LEU A 40 0.99 0.87 2.59
N VAL A 41 1.19 0.71 1.28
CA VAL A 41 1.98 1.64 0.48
C VAL A 41 1.04 2.28 -0.53
N ILE A 42 0.94 3.60 -0.51
CA ILE A 42 -0.01 4.35 -1.33
C ILE A 42 0.67 5.48 -2.08
N PRO A 43 0.20 5.83 -3.28
CA PRO A 43 0.58 7.11 -3.87
C PRO A 43 -0.03 8.25 -3.06
N LYS A 44 0.71 9.35 -2.90
CA LYS A 44 0.22 10.50 -2.14
C LYS A 44 -0.90 11.22 -2.88
N GLU A 45 -0.85 11.25 -4.21
CA GLU A 45 -1.94 11.77 -5.02
C GLU A 45 -2.96 10.67 -5.30
N HIS A 46 -4.23 11.03 -5.32
CA HIS A 46 -5.31 10.10 -5.64
C HIS A 46 -5.41 9.95 -7.16
N VAL A 47 -4.37 9.37 -7.78
CA VAL A 47 -4.29 9.26 -9.25
C VAL A 47 -5.14 8.12 -9.80
N LEU A 48 -5.31 7.05 -9.02
CA LEU A 48 -6.02 5.85 -9.45
C LEU A 48 -6.82 5.29 -8.29
N GLU A 49 -7.96 4.69 -8.61
CA GLU A 49 -8.76 3.99 -7.60
C GLU A 49 -8.26 2.57 -7.34
N SER A 50 -7.73 1.90 -8.37
CA SER A 50 -7.24 0.53 -8.24
C SER A 50 -6.30 0.17 -9.39
N ALA A 51 -5.72 -1.03 -9.30
CA ALA A 51 -4.84 -1.56 -10.35
C ALA A 51 -5.56 -1.70 -11.70
N ARG A 52 -6.90 -1.79 -11.70
CA ARG A 52 -7.70 -1.89 -12.91
C ARG A 52 -7.46 -0.71 -13.86
N ALA A 53 -7.17 0.48 -13.31
CA ALA A 53 -6.99 1.70 -14.08
C ALA A 53 -5.53 1.98 -14.44
N VAL A 54 -4.59 1.10 -14.05
CA VAL A 54 -3.17 1.31 -14.37
C VAL A 54 -2.95 1.22 -15.87
N ALA A 55 -2.25 2.21 -16.42
CA ALA A 55 -1.90 2.29 -17.83
C ALA A 55 -0.40 2.55 -17.97
N ALA A 56 0.10 2.56 -19.20
CA ALA A 56 1.52 2.76 -19.47
C ALA A 56 2.07 4.05 -18.85
N GLU A 57 1.25 5.10 -18.80
CA GLU A 57 1.65 6.39 -18.22
C GLU A 57 1.93 6.30 -16.71
N HIS A 58 1.47 5.24 -16.05
CA HIS A 58 1.65 5.04 -14.61
C HIS A 58 2.86 4.17 -14.28
N ALA A 59 3.60 3.69 -15.30
CA ALA A 59 4.68 2.72 -15.10
C ALA A 59 5.74 3.22 -14.11
N ALA A 60 6.13 4.50 -14.21
CA ALA A 60 7.14 5.05 -13.33
C ALA A 60 6.67 5.06 -11.86
N LEU A 61 5.41 5.42 -11.63
CA LEU A 61 4.84 5.42 -10.28
C LEU A 61 4.78 4.01 -9.71
N ILE A 62 4.28 3.05 -10.49
CA ILE A 62 4.17 1.66 -10.04
C ILE A 62 5.56 1.07 -9.75
N GLY A 63 6.52 1.34 -10.62
CA GLY A 63 7.90 0.90 -10.40
C GLY A 63 8.47 1.50 -9.11
N HIS A 64 8.22 2.77 -8.86
CA HIS A 64 8.66 3.42 -7.62
C HIS A 64 8.02 2.78 -6.39
N ILE A 65 6.73 2.48 -6.45
CA ILE A 65 6.04 1.79 -5.35
C ILE A 65 6.73 0.47 -5.03
N TYR A 66 7.08 -0.32 -6.03
CA TYR A 66 7.76 -1.59 -5.81
C TYR A 66 9.17 -1.43 -5.26
N THR A 67 9.90 -0.39 -5.65
CA THR A 67 11.23 -0.13 -5.06
C THR A 67 11.11 0.23 -3.58
N VAL A 68 10.07 0.98 -3.23
CA VAL A 68 9.80 1.32 -1.82
C VAL A 68 9.42 0.07 -1.03
N ILE A 69 8.57 -0.80 -1.60
CA ILE A 69 8.18 -2.07 -0.95
C ILE A 69 9.42 -2.92 -0.66
N ALA A 70 10.31 -3.08 -1.64
CA ALA A 70 11.52 -3.87 -1.45
C ALA A 70 12.41 -3.31 -0.35
N LYS A 71 12.56 -1.98 -0.32
CA LYS A 71 13.33 -1.30 0.72
C LYS A 71 12.73 -1.52 2.11
N LEU A 72 11.40 -1.37 2.21
CA LEU A 72 10.71 -1.55 3.48
C LEU A 72 10.78 -3.00 3.96
N ALA A 73 10.70 -3.97 3.04
CA ALA A 73 10.83 -5.38 3.40
C ALA A 73 12.18 -5.66 4.06
N ASP A 74 13.25 -5.07 3.54
CA ASP A 74 14.57 -5.17 4.16
C ASP A 74 14.59 -4.53 5.54
N GLU A 75 14.08 -3.31 5.64
CA GLU A 75 14.12 -2.54 6.90
C GLU A 75 13.26 -3.19 7.98
N LEU A 76 12.20 -3.88 7.58
CA LEU A 76 11.30 -4.55 8.51
C LEU A 76 11.71 -5.99 8.83
N GLY A 77 12.85 -6.43 8.31
CA GLY A 77 13.41 -7.74 8.63
C GLY A 77 12.69 -8.91 7.98
N LEU A 78 12.16 -8.72 6.77
CA LEU A 78 11.38 -9.75 6.09
C LEU A 78 12.22 -10.65 5.18
N GLU A 79 13.42 -11.05 5.65
CA GLU A 79 14.34 -11.86 4.85
C GLU A 79 13.76 -13.24 4.48
N GLY A 80 12.86 -13.76 5.31
CA GLY A 80 12.23 -15.06 5.05
C GLY A 80 11.19 -15.04 3.95
N GLY A 81 10.78 -13.85 3.54
CA GLY A 81 9.80 -13.67 2.48
C GLY A 81 8.68 -12.72 2.87
N TYR A 82 7.96 -12.27 1.87
CA TYR A 82 6.82 -11.38 2.07
C TYR A 82 5.86 -11.52 0.89
N ARG A 83 4.67 -10.97 1.07
CA ARG A 83 3.63 -11.02 0.04
C ARG A 83 3.16 -9.60 -0.26
N VAL A 84 2.96 -9.31 -1.53
CA VAL A 84 2.42 -8.02 -1.98
C VAL A 84 1.04 -8.28 -2.57
N VAL A 85 0.04 -7.55 -2.08
CA VAL A 85 -1.34 -7.70 -2.54
C VAL A 85 -1.89 -6.34 -2.89
N THR A 86 -2.55 -6.23 -4.04
CA THR A 86 -3.38 -5.08 -4.35
C THR A 86 -4.72 -5.61 -4.85
N ASN A 87 -5.81 -5.08 -4.30
CA ASN A 87 -7.15 -5.54 -4.61
C ASN A 87 -7.80 -4.56 -5.58
N ALA A 88 -8.42 -5.08 -6.63
CA ALA A 88 -9.08 -4.27 -7.64
C ALA A 88 -10.55 -4.68 -7.73
N GLY A 89 -11.41 -3.85 -7.18
CA GLY A 89 -12.85 -4.02 -7.25
C GLY A 89 -13.46 -4.77 -6.07
N PRO A 90 -14.80 -4.77 -5.97
CA PRO A 90 -15.50 -5.31 -4.80
C PRO A 90 -15.37 -6.82 -4.67
N ASP A 91 -15.28 -7.55 -5.77
CA ASP A 91 -15.14 -9.02 -5.71
C ASP A 91 -13.79 -9.43 -5.11
N ALA A 92 -12.79 -8.57 -5.18
CA ALA A 92 -11.49 -8.81 -4.56
C ALA A 92 -11.40 -8.25 -3.13
N GLY A 93 -12.48 -7.65 -2.63
CA GLY A 93 -12.53 -7.10 -1.29
C GLY A 93 -11.96 -5.68 -1.14
N GLN A 94 -11.84 -4.94 -2.23
CA GLN A 94 -11.38 -3.56 -2.16
C GLN A 94 -12.43 -2.69 -1.46
N THR A 95 -12.05 -2.02 -0.39
CA THR A 95 -12.96 -1.15 0.36
C THR A 95 -12.61 0.33 0.26
N VAL A 96 -11.33 0.66 0.03
CA VAL A 96 -10.88 2.05 -0.12
C VAL A 96 -10.52 2.29 -1.58
N MET A 97 -11.19 3.24 -2.22
CA MET A 97 -11.04 3.54 -3.65
C MET A 97 -9.89 4.53 -3.89
N HIS A 98 -8.72 4.16 -3.43
CA HIS A 98 -7.45 4.84 -3.60
C HIS A 98 -6.43 3.73 -3.74
N LEU A 99 -5.72 3.68 -4.86
CA LEU A 99 -4.75 2.60 -5.13
C LEU A 99 -3.85 2.39 -3.92
N HIS A 100 -3.72 1.14 -3.49
CA HIS A 100 -2.84 0.80 -2.39
C HIS A 100 -2.35 -0.63 -2.52
N PHE A 101 -1.18 -0.87 -1.95
CA PHE A 101 -0.53 -2.17 -1.94
C PHE A 101 -0.32 -2.59 -0.51
N HIS A 102 -0.67 -3.83 -0.20
CA HIS A 102 -0.41 -4.43 1.11
C HIS A 102 0.94 -5.13 1.06
N LEU A 103 1.82 -4.79 1.99
CA LEU A 103 3.05 -5.52 2.23
C LEU A 103 2.81 -6.38 3.48
N LEU A 104 2.75 -7.69 3.29
CA LEU A 104 2.45 -8.65 4.35
C LEU A 104 3.68 -9.48 4.63
N GLY A 105 4.08 -9.56 5.90
CA GLY A 105 5.25 -10.30 6.32
C GLY A 105 5.06 -11.02 7.64
N GLY A 106 6.06 -11.81 7.99
CA GLY A 106 5.98 -12.75 9.08
C GLY A 106 5.58 -14.11 8.54
N LYS A 107 5.08 -15.01 9.38
CA LYS A 107 4.59 -16.29 8.89
C LYS A 107 3.21 -16.11 8.28
N LEU A 108 3.12 -16.34 6.98
CA LEU A 108 1.87 -16.21 6.23
C LEU A 108 1.34 -17.60 5.91
N GLY A 109 0.01 -17.74 5.98
CA GLY A 109 -0.65 -18.96 5.57
C GLY A 109 -0.62 -19.11 4.04
N PRO A 110 -1.04 -20.27 3.53
CA PRO A 110 -1.11 -20.48 2.08
C PRO A 110 -2.12 -19.53 1.44
N MET A 111 -1.80 -19.13 0.24
CA MET A 111 -2.65 -18.28 -0.58
C MET A 111 -2.49 -18.74 -2.02
N ALA A 112 -3.54 -18.72 -2.77
CA ALA A 112 -3.50 -19.12 -4.16
C ALA A 112 -2.49 -18.33 -4.96
#